data_98db61f04b2b65e624e2a6d07202204e
#
_entry.id   98db61f04b2b65e624e2a6d07202204e
#
_cell.length_a   1.000
_cell.length_b   1.000
_cell.length_c   1.000
_cell.angle_alpha   90.00
_cell.angle_beta   90.00
_cell.angle_gamma   90.00
#
_symmetry.space_group_name_H-M   'P 1'
#
loop_
_entity.id
_entity.type
_entity.pdbx_description
1 polymer ?
#
loop_
_entity_poly.entity_id
_entity_poly.type
_entity_poly.pdbx_seq_one_letter_code
_entity_poly.pdbx_strand_id
1 'polypeptide(L)'
;DQYESLVVVTNPNFSSPGLAFLATTHAGFETSAEVSDYWRSLKDNNLKVAAGWEDAYFVDFTRYGGDRPIVLSYASSPSAEVKEDGTPGSAALRTECFRQIEYAGVLDNADNAPGARAIVEFLLGDSFQASVPENMYVYPINEAIEVPEAWAKFAQPADSLLGEASDINANRDQWLADWSDVFDN
;
A
#
# COMPACT_ATOMS: atom_id res chain seq x y z
N ASP A 1 1.52 -24.06 10.65
CA ASP A 1 0.32 -23.77 9.86
C ASP A 1 0.63 -23.61 8.37
N GLN A 2 -0.42 -23.55 7.52
CA GLN A 2 -0.28 -23.60 6.06
C GLN A 2 0.55 -22.44 5.47
N TYR A 3 0.56 -21.27 6.13
CA TYR A 3 1.25 -20.06 5.67
C TYR A 3 2.42 -19.66 6.56
N GLU A 4 2.96 -20.59 7.34
CA GLU A 4 4.10 -20.34 8.22
C GLU A 4 5.31 -19.87 7.42
N SER A 5 5.89 -18.75 7.86
CA SER A 5 7.07 -18.13 7.27
C SER A 5 6.90 -17.64 5.81
N LEU A 6 5.67 -17.48 5.31
CA LEU A 6 5.45 -17.09 3.91
C LEU A 6 5.23 -15.58 3.71
N VAL A 7 4.85 -14.86 4.76
CA VAL A 7 4.38 -13.47 4.64
C VAL A 7 5.43 -12.49 5.16
N VAL A 8 5.62 -11.39 4.42
CA VAL A 8 6.31 -10.19 4.89
C VAL A 8 5.41 -8.98 4.74
N VAL A 9 5.36 -8.18 5.81
CA VAL A 9 4.67 -6.89 5.84
C VAL A 9 5.65 -5.78 6.25
N THR A 10 5.23 -4.54 6.16
CA THR A 10 6.04 -3.40 6.60
C THR A 10 5.55 -2.86 7.95
N ASN A 11 6.46 -2.33 8.74
CA ASN A 11 6.15 -1.77 10.05
C ASN A 11 5.21 -0.55 9.92
N PRO A 12 4.02 -0.56 10.52
CA PRO A 12 3.03 0.50 10.40
C PRO A 12 3.47 1.83 11.03
N ASN A 13 4.44 1.82 11.94
CA ASN A 13 4.98 3.05 12.54
C ASN A 13 5.84 3.86 11.56
N PHE A 14 6.41 3.21 10.51
CA PHE A 14 7.38 3.84 9.62
C PHE A 14 7.00 3.75 8.14
N SER A 15 5.96 2.99 7.80
CA SER A 15 5.58 2.70 6.42
C SER A 15 4.09 2.96 6.17
N SER A 16 3.78 3.76 5.15
CA SER A 16 2.40 4.01 4.73
C SER A 16 1.65 2.74 4.32
N PRO A 17 2.22 1.80 3.54
CA PRO A 17 1.58 0.50 3.30
C PRO A 17 1.31 -0.29 4.57
N GLY A 18 2.23 -0.28 5.55
CA GLY A 18 2.04 -0.92 6.84
C GLY A 18 0.88 -0.32 7.63
N LEU A 19 0.80 1.01 7.68
CA LEU A 19 -0.31 1.70 8.32
C LEU A 19 -1.65 1.45 7.61
N ALA A 20 -1.65 1.43 6.28
CA ALA A 20 -2.83 1.10 5.49
C ALA A 20 -3.32 -0.33 5.77
N PHE A 21 -2.41 -1.29 5.88
CA PHE A 21 -2.75 -2.67 6.22
C PHE A 21 -3.28 -2.78 7.67
N LEU A 22 -2.68 -2.08 8.63
CA LEU A 22 -3.20 -2.01 10.00
C LEU A 22 -4.63 -1.44 10.03
N ALA A 23 -4.88 -0.33 9.31
CA ALA A 23 -6.22 0.25 9.20
C ALA A 23 -7.23 -0.70 8.55
N THR A 24 -6.80 -1.46 7.53
CA THR A 24 -7.63 -2.49 6.90
C THR A 24 -8.00 -3.60 7.88
N THR A 25 -7.07 -4.04 8.73
CA THR A 25 -7.39 -5.05 9.74
C THR A 25 -8.42 -4.54 10.74
N HIS A 26 -8.33 -3.29 11.17
CA HIS A 26 -9.35 -2.68 12.04
C HIS A 26 -10.73 -2.52 11.35
N ALA A 27 -10.75 -2.32 10.04
CA ALA A 27 -12.01 -2.28 9.29
C ALA A 27 -12.62 -3.69 9.06
N GLY A 28 -11.81 -4.74 9.12
CA GLY A 28 -12.22 -6.13 8.90
C GLY A 28 -12.67 -6.89 10.16
N PHE A 29 -12.44 -6.34 11.36
CA PHE A 29 -12.83 -6.95 12.63
C PHE A 29 -13.76 -6.05 13.44
N GLU A 30 -14.57 -6.66 14.33
CA GLU A 30 -15.54 -5.89 15.13
C GLU A 30 -14.88 -5.23 16.36
N THR A 31 -13.80 -5.79 16.87
CA THR A 31 -13.16 -5.33 18.10
C THR A 31 -11.63 -5.24 17.97
N SER A 32 -11.01 -4.32 18.72
CA SER A 32 -9.55 -4.23 18.80
C SER A 32 -8.89 -5.48 19.39
N ALA A 33 -9.61 -6.24 20.21
CA ALA A 33 -9.12 -7.52 20.75
C ALA A 33 -8.93 -8.55 19.63
N GLU A 34 -9.90 -8.67 18.72
CA GLU A 34 -9.80 -9.55 17.55
C GLU A 34 -8.67 -9.14 16.63
N VAL A 35 -8.46 -7.83 16.41
CA VAL A 35 -7.32 -7.32 15.65
C VAL A 35 -6.01 -7.74 16.32
N SER A 36 -5.88 -7.58 17.64
CA SER A 36 -4.68 -7.98 18.37
C SER A 36 -4.44 -9.49 18.29
N ASP A 37 -5.49 -10.30 18.37
CA ASP A 37 -5.40 -11.76 18.25
C ASP A 37 -5.00 -12.18 16.82
N TYR A 38 -5.51 -11.50 15.80
CA TYR A 38 -5.09 -11.70 14.42
C TYR A 38 -3.58 -11.42 14.25
N TRP A 39 -3.08 -10.28 14.75
CA TRP A 39 -1.66 -9.94 14.66
C TRP A 39 -0.76 -10.88 15.47
N ARG A 40 -1.21 -11.36 16.64
CA ARG A 40 -0.51 -12.41 17.40
C ARG A 40 -0.43 -13.70 16.58
N SER A 41 -1.52 -14.11 15.95
CA SER A 41 -1.53 -15.31 15.12
C SER A 41 -0.57 -15.21 13.91
N LEU A 42 -0.44 -14.03 13.32
CA LEU A 42 0.57 -13.79 12.28
C LEU A 42 2.00 -13.84 12.83
N LYS A 43 2.25 -13.26 14.01
CA LYS A 43 3.54 -13.33 14.70
C LYS A 43 3.91 -14.78 15.00
N ASP A 44 3.00 -15.55 15.59
CA ASP A 44 3.20 -16.97 15.90
C ASP A 44 3.44 -17.83 14.65
N ASN A 45 2.90 -17.38 13.52
CA ASN A 45 3.10 -17.99 12.19
C ASN A 45 4.38 -17.47 11.48
N ASN A 46 5.29 -16.86 12.23
CA ASN A 46 6.58 -16.34 11.75
C ASN A 46 6.45 -15.26 10.67
N LEU A 47 5.50 -14.31 10.87
CA LEU A 47 5.40 -13.11 10.04
C LEU A 47 6.73 -12.35 10.07
N LYS A 48 7.23 -11.95 8.92
CA LYS A 48 8.35 -11.01 8.84
C LYS A 48 7.82 -9.57 8.78
N VAL A 49 8.38 -8.70 9.61
CA VAL A 49 8.09 -7.27 9.61
C VAL A 49 9.34 -6.53 9.13
N ALA A 50 9.30 -5.98 7.92
CA ALA A 50 10.36 -5.16 7.37
C ALA A 50 10.22 -3.70 7.80
N ALA A 51 11.33 -2.95 7.84
CA ALA A 51 11.31 -1.54 8.23
C ALA A 51 10.50 -0.68 7.25
N GLY A 52 10.64 -0.94 5.95
CA GLY A 52 9.97 -0.21 4.88
C GLY A 52 9.59 -1.09 3.69
N TRP A 53 8.91 -0.47 2.72
CA TRP A 53 8.44 -1.19 1.54
C TRP A 53 9.60 -1.71 0.67
N GLU A 54 10.67 -0.93 0.52
CA GLU A 54 11.83 -1.34 -0.29
C GLU A 54 12.50 -2.60 0.26
N ASP A 55 12.65 -2.70 1.60
CA ASP A 55 13.21 -3.88 2.24
C ASP A 55 12.28 -5.10 2.03
N ALA A 56 10.98 -4.95 2.28
CA ALA A 56 10.02 -6.03 2.09
C ALA A 56 10.01 -6.52 0.63
N TYR A 57 10.04 -5.58 -0.32
CA TYR A 57 9.82 -5.88 -1.74
C TYR A 57 11.09 -6.36 -2.45
N PHE A 58 12.22 -5.67 -2.27
CA PHE A 58 13.45 -5.97 -3.00
C PHE A 58 14.43 -6.89 -2.27
N VAL A 59 14.24 -7.11 -0.96
CA VAL A 59 15.12 -7.98 -0.17
C VAL A 59 14.40 -9.26 0.26
N ASP A 60 13.16 -9.14 0.76
CA ASP A 60 12.47 -10.26 1.40
C ASP A 60 11.55 -11.05 0.46
N PHE A 61 11.01 -10.40 -0.56
CA PHE A 61 10.10 -11.03 -1.50
C PHE A 61 10.84 -11.99 -2.46
N THR A 62 10.28 -13.19 -2.66
CA THR A 62 10.90 -14.23 -3.51
C THR A 62 11.13 -13.80 -4.94
N ARG A 63 10.34 -12.85 -5.47
CA ARG A 63 10.52 -12.30 -6.81
C ARG A 63 11.93 -11.73 -7.03
N TYR A 64 12.54 -11.21 -5.98
CA TYR A 64 13.87 -10.58 -5.99
C TYR A 64 14.93 -11.39 -5.23
N GLY A 65 14.65 -12.65 -4.91
CA GLY A 65 15.60 -13.59 -4.31
C GLY A 65 15.47 -13.73 -2.79
N GLY A 66 14.48 -13.11 -2.17
CA GLY A 66 14.14 -13.33 -0.77
C GLY A 66 13.44 -14.67 -0.53
N ASP A 67 12.99 -14.90 0.68
CA ASP A 67 12.38 -16.15 1.13
C ASP A 67 10.86 -16.03 1.41
N ARG A 68 10.25 -14.86 1.18
CA ARG A 68 8.83 -14.57 1.43
C ARG A 68 8.03 -14.49 0.14
N PRO A 69 7.21 -15.49 -0.19
CA PRO A 69 6.41 -15.48 -1.43
C PRO A 69 5.18 -14.56 -1.38
N ILE A 70 4.80 -14.06 -0.20
CA ILE A 70 3.68 -13.14 -0.02
C ILE A 70 4.21 -11.85 0.61
N VAL A 71 4.06 -10.74 -0.09
CA VAL A 71 4.54 -9.43 0.33
C VAL A 71 3.41 -8.40 0.37
N LEU A 72 3.38 -7.57 1.41
CA LEU A 72 2.52 -6.39 1.43
C LEU A 72 3.04 -5.37 0.42
N SER A 73 2.24 -5.07 -0.58
CA SER A 73 2.59 -4.15 -1.66
C SER A 73 1.36 -3.50 -2.29
N TYR A 74 1.54 -2.85 -3.43
CA TYR A 74 0.49 -2.16 -4.17
C TYR A 74 -0.14 -3.08 -5.22
N ALA A 75 -1.43 -2.91 -5.48
CA ALA A 75 -2.14 -3.66 -6.52
C ALA A 75 -1.58 -3.39 -7.93
N SER A 76 -0.84 -2.30 -8.11
CA SER A 76 -0.14 -1.94 -9.34
C SER A 76 1.18 -2.68 -9.54
N SER A 77 1.79 -3.24 -8.52
CA SER A 77 3.13 -3.86 -8.59
C SER A 77 3.30 -4.88 -9.71
N PRO A 78 2.34 -5.79 -10.00
CA PRO A 78 2.50 -6.76 -11.08
C PRO A 78 2.67 -6.15 -12.48
N SER A 79 2.15 -4.94 -12.72
CA SER A 79 2.32 -4.27 -14.02
C SER A 79 3.75 -3.82 -14.31
N ALA A 80 4.54 -3.55 -13.25
CA ALA A 80 5.95 -3.18 -13.36
C ALA A 80 6.88 -4.40 -13.49
N GLU A 81 6.36 -5.60 -13.38
CA GLU A 81 7.13 -6.84 -13.35
C GLU A 81 6.88 -7.77 -14.53
N VAL A 82 6.34 -7.24 -15.61
CA VAL A 82 6.05 -8.02 -16.82
C VAL A 82 7.37 -8.49 -17.44
N LYS A 83 7.48 -9.79 -17.65
CA LYS A 83 8.65 -10.44 -18.24
C LYS A 83 8.65 -10.30 -19.77
N GLU A 84 9.75 -10.65 -20.41
CA GLU A 84 9.89 -10.63 -21.88
C GLU A 84 8.86 -11.50 -22.61
N ASP A 85 8.38 -12.56 -21.97
CA ASP A 85 7.33 -13.44 -22.49
C ASP A 85 5.90 -12.88 -22.30
N GLY A 86 5.76 -11.69 -21.72
CA GLY A 86 4.48 -11.03 -21.46
C GLY A 86 3.73 -11.55 -20.23
N THR A 87 4.35 -12.41 -19.39
CA THR A 87 3.78 -12.88 -18.13
C THR A 87 4.19 -11.98 -16.98
N PRO A 88 3.31 -11.76 -15.95
CA PRO A 88 3.69 -10.97 -14.78
C PRO A 88 4.64 -11.76 -13.88
N GLY A 89 5.51 -11.04 -13.15
CA GLY A 89 6.43 -11.63 -12.18
C GLY A 89 5.77 -11.96 -10.85
N SER A 90 4.64 -11.31 -10.56
CA SER A 90 3.82 -11.49 -9.37
C SER A 90 2.33 -11.35 -9.71
N ALA A 91 1.47 -11.58 -8.72
CA ALA A 91 0.03 -11.38 -8.84
C ALA A 91 -0.51 -10.66 -7.59
N ALA A 92 -1.41 -9.73 -7.76
CA ALA A 92 -2.06 -9.04 -6.64
C ALA A 92 -3.27 -9.83 -6.13
N LEU A 93 -3.36 -10.02 -4.81
CA LEU A 93 -4.60 -10.40 -4.12
C LEU A 93 -5.42 -9.12 -3.98
N ARG A 94 -6.56 -9.03 -4.66
CA ARG A 94 -7.30 -7.78 -4.85
C ARG A 94 -8.57 -7.66 -4.01
N THR A 95 -8.76 -8.52 -3.04
CA THR A 95 -9.87 -8.44 -2.08
C THR A 95 -9.42 -7.69 -0.84
N GLU A 96 -10.32 -6.88 -0.28
CA GLU A 96 -10.11 -6.19 1.01
C GLU A 96 -8.85 -5.29 1.04
N CYS A 97 -8.59 -4.59 -0.06
CA CYS A 97 -7.46 -3.68 -0.15
C CYS A 97 -7.79 -2.29 0.37
N PHE A 98 -6.79 -1.60 0.93
CA PHE A 98 -6.92 -0.20 1.31
C PHE A 98 -6.77 0.70 0.08
N ARG A 99 -7.73 1.63 -0.13
CA ARG A 99 -7.58 2.66 -1.15
C ARG A 99 -6.80 3.83 -0.58
N GLN A 100 -5.57 3.99 -1.01
CA GLN A 100 -4.76 5.17 -0.71
C GLN A 100 -5.01 6.24 -1.78
N ILE A 101 -5.30 7.47 -1.33
CA ILE A 101 -5.43 8.65 -2.20
C ILE A 101 -4.30 9.59 -1.85
N GLU A 102 -3.53 10.00 -2.85
CA GLU A 102 -2.44 10.94 -2.67
C GLU A 102 -2.91 12.36 -2.95
N TYR A 103 -2.44 13.30 -2.14
CA TYR A 103 -2.82 14.71 -2.21
C TYR A 103 -1.58 15.58 -2.37
N ALA A 104 -1.72 16.65 -3.16
CA ALA A 104 -0.76 17.73 -3.23
C ALA A 104 -1.45 19.03 -2.82
N GLY A 105 -0.77 19.85 -2.03
CA GLY A 105 -1.33 21.12 -1.52
C GLY A 105 -0.31 22.24 -1.49
N VAL A 106 -0.79 23.47 -1.51
CA VAL A 106 0.03 24.67 -1.33
C VAL A 106 0.15 24.95 0.16
N LEU A 107 1.36 25.09 0.67
CA LEU A 107 1.60 25.47 2.07
C LEU A 107 1.14 26.89 2.32
N ASP A 108 0.57 27.16 3.50
CA ASP A 108 0.00 28.46 3.87
C ASP A 108 1.03 29.62 3.78
N ASN A 109 2.28 29.34 4.13
CA ASN A 109 3.36 30.33 4.09
C ASN A 109 4.36 30.08 2.94
N ALA A 110 3.87 29.60 1.78
CA ALA A 110 4.73 29.39 0.63
C ALA A 110 5.27 30.72 0.08
N ASP A 111 6.58 30.87 -0.09
CA ASP A 111 7.22 32.06 -0.65
C ASP A 111 6.70 32.40 -2.06
N ASN A 112 6.33 31.39 -2.84
CA ASN A 112 5.76 31.53 -4.17
C ASN A 112 4.43 30.75 -4.29
N ALA A 113 3.40 31.20 -3.58
CA ALA A 113 2.09 30.57 -3.62
C ALA A 113 1.46 30.51 -5.04
N PRO A 114 1.59 31.54 -5.93
CA PRO A 114 1.12 31.43 -7.31
C PRO A 114 1.83 30.33 -8.09
N GLY A 115 3.16 30.21 -7.97
CA GLY A 115 3.93 29.13 -8.60
C GLY A 115 3.55 27.74 -8.06
N ALA A 116 3.36 27.62 -6.74
CA ALA A 116 2.91 26.38 -6.12
C ALA A 116 1.52 25.95 -6.63
N ARG A 117 0.57 26.89 -6.78
CA ARG A 117 -0.74 26.60 -7.40
C ARG A 117 -0.62 26.12 -8.84
N ALA A 118 0.23 26.77 -9.64
CA ALA A 118 0.46 26.35 -11.02
C ALA A 118 1.03 24.91 -11.10
N ILE A 119 1.88 24.49 -10.14
CA ILE A 119 2.34 23.11 -10.04
C ILE A 119 1.17 22.18 -9.69
N VAL A 120 0.33 22.49 -8.71
CA VAL A 120 -0.84 21.66 -8.38
C VAL A 120 -1.77 21.52 -9.57
N GLU A 121 -2.05 22.61 -10.32
CA GLU A 121 -2.84 22.57 -11.55
C GLU A 121 -2.19 21.71 -12.64
N PHE A 122 -0.88 21.77 -12.80
CA PHE A 122 -0.12 20.90 -13.71
C PHE A 122 -0.25 19.43 -13.33
N LEU A 123 -0.15 19.09 -12.05
CA LEU A 123 -0.32 17.71 -11.56
C LEU A 123 -1.72 17.14 -11.84
N LEU A 124 -2.74 17.97 -11.94
CA LEU A 124 -4.10 17.56 -12.30
C LEU A 124 -4.33 17.47 -13.83
N GLY A 125 -3.39 17.99 -14.63
CA GLY A 125 -3.50 18.00 -16.09
C GLY A 125 -3.33 16.62 -16.73
N ASP A 126 -4.03 16.36 -17.82
CA ASP A 126 -4.05 15.07 -18.52
C ASP A 126 -2.65 14.56 -18.90
N SER A 127 -1.75 15.47 -19.32
CA SER A 127 -0.37 15.12 -19.69
C SER A 127 0.42 14.54 -18.51
N PHE A 128 0.29 15.12 -17.31
CA PHE A 128 0.92 14.57 -16.11
C PHE A 128 0.22 13.29 -15.69
N GLN A 129 -1.11 13.29 -15.66
CA GLN A 129 -1.89 12.13 -15.26
C GLN A 129 -1.64 10.89 -16.13
N ALA A 130 -1.41 11.08 -17.43
CA ALA A 130 -1.03 9.99 -18.34
C ALA A 130 0.36 9.40 -18.01
N SER A 131 1.22 10.14 -17.35
CA SER A 131 2.58 9.69 -16.99
C SER A 131 2.65 8.98 -15.64
N VAL A 132 1.68 9.16 -14.74
CA VAL A 132 1.77 8.64 -13.36
C VAL A 132 1.82 7.11 -13.25
N PRO A 133 1.16 6.30 -14.12
CA PRO A 133 1.27 4.85 -14.04
C PRO A 133 2.72 4.35 -14.12
N GLU A 134 3.48 4.86 -15.06
CA GLU A 134 4.85 4.38 -15.33
C GLU A 134 5.94 5.08 -14.50
N ASN A 135 5.63 6.23 -13.87
CA ASN A 135 6.62 7.00 -13.11
C ASN A 135 6.36 7.02 -11.61
N MET A 136 5.09 6.93 -11.20
CA MET A 136 4.69 6.99 -9.79
C MET A 136 3.96 5.72 -9.33
N TYR A 137 3.68 4.79 -10.24
CA TYR A 137 3.01 3.52 -9.96
C TYR A 137 1.64 3.66 -9.28
N VAL A 138 0.94 4.76 -9.58
CA VAL A 138 -0.42 5.05 -9.10
C VAL A 138 -1.40 5.19 -10.26
N TYR A 139 -2.69 5.05 -9.98
CA TYR A 139 -3.73 5.23 -11.00
C TYR A 139 -3.96 6.73 -11.24
N PRO A 140 -4.22 7.14 -12.50
CA PRO A 140 -4.68 8.50 -12.78
C PRO A 140 -5.97 8.82 -12.03
N ILE A 141 -6.13 10.06 -11.58
CA ILE A 141 -7.40 10.51 -10.98
C ILE A 141 -8.50 10.74 -12.04
N ASN A 142 -8.11 10.96 -13.30
CA ASN A 142 -9.03 11.08 -14.42
C ASN A 142 -9.20 9.70 -15.08
N GLU A 143 -10.37 9.11 -14.90
CA GLU A 143 -10.71 7.77 -15.44
C GLU A 143 -10.74 7.72 -16.99
N ALA A 144 -10.79 8.88 -17.66
CA ALA A 144 -10.72 8.95 -19.13
C ALA A 144 -9.28 8.78 -19.67
N ILE A 145 -8.26 8.81 -18.80
CA ILE A 145 -6.87 8.58 -19.20
C ILE A 145 -6.66 7.08 -19.48
N GLU A 146 -6.25 6.77 -20.70
CA GLU A 146 -5.84 5.41 -21.05
C GLU A 146 -4.54 5.03 -20.31
N VAL A 147 -4.58 3.94 -19.58
CA VAL A 147 -3.40 3.39 -18.93
C VAL A 147 -2.62 2.45 -19.87
N PRO A 148 -1.30 2.26 -19.68
CA PRO A 148 -0.53 1.31 -20.47
C PRO A 148 -1.13 -0.10 -20.46
N GLU A 149 -0.92 -0.88 -21.53
CA GLU A 149 -1.49 -2.22 -21.69
C GLU A 149 -1.18 -3.15 -20.49
N ALA A 150 0.05 -3.10 -19.98
CA ALA A 150 0.46 -3.87 -18.80
C ALA A 150 -0.37 -3.50 -17.55
N TRP A 151 -0.71 -2.22 -17.40
CA TRP A 151 -1.57 -1.72 -16.31
C TRP A 151 -3.00 -2.21 -16.49
N ALA A 152 -3.58 -2.05 -17.65
CA ALA A 152 -4.93 -2.53 -17.93
C ALA A 152 -5.07 -4.03 -17.66
N LYS A 153 -4.00 -4.80 -17.86
CA LYS A 153 -4.01 -6.25 -17.72
C LYS A 153 -3.66 -6.72 -16.30
N PHE A 154 -2.67 -6.12 -15.64
CA PHE A 154 -2.07 -6.65 -14.41
C PHE A 154 -2.19 -5.74 -13.19
N ALA A 155 -2.59 -4.47 -13.37
CA ALA A 155 -2.79 -3.49 -12.30
C ALA A 155 -4.26 -3.03 -12.23
N GLN A 156 -5.20 -3.95 -12.33
CA GLN A 156 -6.61 -3.59 -12.18
C GLN A 156 -6.90 -3.16 -10.73
N PRO A 157 -7.74 -2.12 -10.54
CA PRO A 157 -8.14 -1.70 -9.21
C PRO A 157 -8.69 -2.86 -8.37
N ALA A 158 -8.36 -2.85 -7.10
CA ALA A 158 -8.83 -3.83 -6.14
C ALA A 158 -10.16 -3.40 -5.51
N ASP A 159 -10.93 -4.36 -5.00
CA ASP A 159 -12.05 -4.09 -4.13
C ASP A 159 -11.51 -3.48 -2.82
N SER A 160 -12.06 -2.32 -2.44
CA SER A 160 -11.55 -1.56 -1.30
C SER A 160 -12.38 -1.83 -0.05
N LEU A 161 -11.72 -2.24 1.01
CA LEU A 161 -12.23 -2.15 2.36
C LEU A 161 -11.81 -0.78 2.92
N LEU A 162 -12.76 0.15 3.00
CA LEU A 162 -12.50 1.49 3.50
C LEU A 162 -13.04 1.61 4.93
N GLY A 163 -12.14 1.83 5.88
CA GLY A 163 -12.53 2.46 7.14
C GLY A 163 -12.86 3.93 6.90
N GLU A 164 -13.74 4.50 7.73
CA GLU A 164 -14.01 5.92 7.68
C GLU A 164 -12.75 6.72 8.05
N ALA A 165 -12.39 7.74 7.27
CA ALA A 165 -11.19 8.55 7.52
C ALA A 165 -11.19 9.21 8.90
N SER A 166 -12.38 9.57 9.42
CA SER A 166 -12.58 10.07 10.79
C SER A 166 -12.13 9.07 11.85
N ASP A 167 -12.45 7.79 11.66
CA ASP A 167 -12.12 6.73 12.61
C ASP A 167 -10.63 6.42 12.59
N ILE A 168 -10.01 6.42 11.41
CA ILE A 168 -8.55 6.27 11.27
C ILE A 168 -7.85 7.41 12.02
N ASN A 169 -8.27 8.67 11.78
CA ASN A 169 -7.67 9.83 12.44
C ASN A 169 -7.85 9.81 13.96
N ALA A 170 -9.00 9.36 14.46
CA ALA A 170 -9.30 9.31 15.89
C ALA A 170 -8.54 8.20 16.62
N ASN A 171 -8.25 7.08 15.97
CA ASN A 171 -7.77 5.87 16.62
C ASN A 171 -6.35 5.45 16.24
N ARG A 172 -5.76 6.08 15.21
CA ARG A 172 -4.45 5.71 14.66
C ARG A 172 -3.36 5.50 15.72
N ASP A 173 -3.22 6.45 16.63
CA ASP A 173 -2.15 6.40 17.64
C ASP A 173 -2.35 5.24 18.61
N GLN A 174 -3.60 4.94 18.97
CA GLN A 174 -3.92 3.78 19.79
C GLN A 174 -3.68 2.47 19.03
N TRP A 175 -4.08 2.38 17.76
CA TRP A 175 -3.84 1.21 16.93
C TRP A 175 -2.36 0.90 16.76
N LEU A 176 -1.52 1.94 16.58
CA LEU A 176 -0.06 1.79 16.49
C LEU A 176 0.54 1.31 17.82
N ALA A 177 0.04 1.81 18.96
CA ALA A 177 0.46 1.34 20.28
C ALA A 177 0.08 -0.12 20.51
N ASP A 178 -1.18 -0.49 20.24
CA ASP A 178 -1.67 -1.87 20.39
C ASP A 178 -0.90 -2.85 19.50
N TRP A 179 -0.58 -2.44 18.26
CA TRP A 179 0.24 -3.22 17.35
C TRP A 179 1.67 -3.40 17.87
N SER A 180 2.30 -2.33 18.36
CA SER A 180 3.65 -2.39 18.94
C SER A 180 3.69 -3.30 20.14
N ASP A 181 2.69 -3.27 21.02
CA ASP A 181 2.57 -4.18 22.17
C ASP A 181 2.54 -5.67 21.77
N VAL A 182 1.99 -6.00 20.60
CA VAL A 182 2.02 -7.38 20.09
C VAL A 182 3.42 -7.80 19.68
N PHE A 183 4.22 -6.89 19.07
CA PHE A 183 5.51 -7.25 18.48
C PHE A 183 6.70 -7.01 19.42
N ASP A 184 6.62 -6.09 20.39
CA ASP A 184 7.70 -5.75 21.32
C ASP A 184 7.75 -6.68 22.54
N ASN A 185 6.70 -7.48 22.78
CA ASN A 185 6.61 -8.52 23.83
C ASN A 185 6.73 -9.91 23.22
#